data_c1e0ebd12c1d197e79ec89e93c4d1935
#
_entry.id   c1e0ebd12c1d197e79ec89e93c4d1935
#
_cell.length_a   1.000
_cell.length_b   1.000
_cell.length_c   1.000
_cell.angle_alpha   90.00
_cell.angle_beta   90.00
_cell.angle_gamma   90.00
#
_symmetry.space_group_name_H-M   'P 1'
#
loop_
_entity.id
_entity.type
_entity.pdbx_description
1 polymer ?
#
loop_
_entity_poly.entity_id
_entity_poly.type
_entity_poly.pdbx_seq_one_letter_code
_entity_poly.pdbx_strand_id
1 'polypeptide(L)'
;MACIEARGLRKAFGTTIALDGVNLRVEQGRILGLIGPNGAGKTTALNAILGLTPYQGELNVFGRDPWTERDQLMRDVCFIADVAVLPRWIRVSQALDYVGGVHPRFDRAKAEGFLAQTTIRLASKVRELSKGMVTQLHLALVMA
;
A
#
# COMPACT_ATOMS: atom_id res chain seq x y z
N MET A 1 -20.12 -2.24 6.73
CA MET A 1 -19.20 -3.37 7.01
C MET A 1 -17.81 -2.79 7.19
N ALA A 2 -17.13 -3.09 8.30
CA ALA A 2 -15.79 -2.58 8.54
C ALA A 2 -14.78 -3.21 7.58
N CYS A 3 -13.97 -2.37 6.93
CA CYS A 3 -12.84 -2.82 6.12
C CYS A 3 -11.61 -3.07 6.98
N ILE A 4 -11.43 -2.26 8.03
CA ILE A 4 -10.34 -2.40 8.99
C ILE A 4 -10.94 -2.30 10.39
N GLU A 5 -10.61 -3.22 11.26
CA GLU A 5 -10.97 -3.18 12.68
C GLU A 5 -9.78 -3.63 13.52
N ALA A 6 -9.33 -2.75 14.42
CA ALA A 6 -8.28 -3.03 15.40
C ALA A 6 -8.82 -2.82 16.80
N ARG A 7 -8.51 -3.75 17.72
CA ARG A 7 -8.86 -3.67 19.14
C ARG A 7 -7.65 -3.96 20.00
N GLY A 8 -7.30 -3.01 20.85
CA GLY A 8 -6.16 -3.12 21.75
C GLY A 8 -4.84 -3.40 21.03
N LEU A 9 -4.66 -2.85 19.82
CA LEU A 9 -3.48 -3.12 18.99
C LEU A 9 -2.22 -2.58 19.65
N ARG A 10 -1.23 -3.45 19.89
CA ARG A 10 0.03 -3.14 20.55
C ARG A 10 1.23 -3.59 19.72
N LYS A 11 2.28 -2.77 19.74
CA LYS A 11 3.57 -3.09 19.15
C LYS A 11 4.69 -2.39 19.90
N ALA A 12 5.71 -3.16 20.25
CA ALA A 12 6.96 -2.63 20.80
C ALA A 12 8.15 -3.09 19.94
N PHE A 13 9.18 -2.27 19.90
CA PHE A 13 10.50 -2.55 19.32
C PHE A 13 11.53 -2.42 20.45
N GLY A 14 11.97 -3.55 21.01
CA GLY A 14 12.76 -3.54 22.24
C GLY A 14 12.01 -2.86 23.37
N THR A 15 12.56 -1.79 23.93
CA THR A 15 11.95 -1.00 25.01
C THR A 15 11.02 0.11 24.51
N THR A 16 10.96 0.37 23.20
CA THR A 16 10.15 1.43 22.61
C THR A 16 8.75 0.92 22.26
N ILE A 17 7.74 1.45 22.91
CA ILE A 17 6.34 1.16 22.61
C ILE A 17 5.92 2.05 21.42
N ALA A 18 5.61 1.44 20.29
CA ALA A 18 5.17 2.12 19.08
C ALA A 18 3.65 2.20 18.97
N LEU A 19 2.94 1.18 19.43
CA LEU A 19 1.48 1.14 19.54
C LEU A 19 1.11 0.65 20.94
N ASP A 20 0.24 1.38 21.63
CA ASP A 20 -0.21 1.02 22.98
C ASP A 20 -1.74 1.01 23.09
N GLY A 21 -2.31 -0.15 22.78
CA GLY A 21 -3.75 -0.37 22.92
C GLY A 21 -4.61 0.41 21.92
N VAL A 22 -4.14 0.58 20.68
CA VAL A 22 -4.85 1.35 19.64
C VAL A 22 -6.12 0.63 19.21
N ASN A 23 -7.23 1.38 19.20
CA ASN A 23 -8.49 0.95 18.65
C ASN A 23 -8.79 1.77 17.40
N LEU A 24 -9.12 1.09 16.31
CA LEU A 24 -9.38 1.71 15.01
C LEU A 24 -10.50 0.97 14.31
N ARG A 25 -11.39 1.72 13.66
CA ARG A 25 -12.43 1.15 12.81
C ARG A 25 -12.62 2.00 11.57
N VAL A 26 -12.53 1.36 10.40
CA VAL A 26 -12.74 1.99 9.09
C VAL A 26 -13.83 1.24 8.36
N GLU A 27 -14.91 1.93 8.06
CA GLU A 27 -16.02 1.38 7.28
C GLU A 27 -15.75 1.50 5.79
N GLN A 28 -16.40 0.65 5.01
CA GLN A 28 -16.34 0.71 3.55
C GLN A 28 -16.76 2.08 3.01
N GLY A 29 -16.06 2.59 2.01
CA GLY A 29 -16.31 3.89 1.40
C GLY A 29 -15.89 5.08 2.25
N ARG A 30 -15.13 4.87 3.33
CA ARG A 30 -14.60 5.94 4.18
C ARG A 30 -13.12 6.17 3.92
N ILE A 31 -12.70 7.42 4.05
CA ILE A 31 -11.30 7.84 4.06
C ILE A 31 -10.92 8.15 5.49
N LEU A 32 -9.84 7.52 5.96
CA LEU A 32 -9.26 7.78 7.27
C LEU A 32 -7.92 8.49 7.13
N GLY A 33 -7.73 9.62 7.81
CA GLY A 33 -6.45 10.30 7.95
C GLY A 33 -5.75 9.92 9.25
N LEU A 34 -4.52 9.43 9.19
CA LEU A 34 -3.65 9.25 10.35
C LEU A 34 -2.78 10.49 10.53
N ILE A 35 -3.04 11.28 11.55
CA ILE A 35 -2.37 12.54 11.83
C ILE A 35 -1.62 12.42 13.16
N GLY A 36 -0.42 12.97 13.22
CA GLY A 36 0.39 13.01 14.42
C GLY A 36 1.87 13.29 14.14
N PRO A 37 2.67 13.57 15.16
CA PRO A 37 4.10 13.84 15.01
C PRO A 37 4.86 12.60 14.51
N ASN A 38 6.12 12.82 14.09
CA ASN A 38 7.02 11.71 13.79
C ASN A 38 7.24 10.87 15.07
N GLY A 39 7.22 9.55 14.92
CA GLY A 39 7.31 8.62 16.04
C GLY A 39 5.96 8.29 16.73
N ALA A 40 4.84 8.88 16.31
CA ALA A 40 3.51 8.59 16.88
C ALA A 40 2.95 7.20 16.53
N GLY A 41 3.71 6.32 15.85
CA GLY A 41 3.27 4.97 15.52
C GLY A 41 2.48 4.83 14.22
N LYS A 42 2.28 5.92 13.43
CA LYS A 42 1.51 5.88 12.18
C LYS A 42 1.99 4.81 11.20
N THR A 43 3.28 4.82 10.90
CA THR A 43 3.91 3.83 9.99
C THR A 43 3.83 2.42 10.57
N THR A 44 3.98 2.27 11.89
CA THR A 44 3.85 0.98 12.56
C THR A 44 2.43 0.42 12.44
N ALA A 45 1.41 1.28 12.60
CA ALA A 45 0.02 0.90 12.42
C ALA A 45 -0.27 0.47 10.96
N LEU A 46 0.22 1.23 9.97
CA LEU A 46 0.11 0.87 8.56
C LEU A 46 0.82 -0.46 8.25
N ASN A 47 2.03 -0.66 8.77
CA ASN A 47 2.76 -1.91 8.59
C ASN A 47 2.03 -3.11 9.22
N ALA A 48 1.37 -2.94 10.37
CA ALA A 48 0.54 -3.99 10.97
C ALA A 48 -0.66 -4.31 10.07
N ILE A 49 -1.38 -3.30 9.58
CA ILE A 49 -2.53 -3.43 8.65
C ILE A 49 -2.13 -4.14 7.35
N LEU A 50 -0.90 -3.93 6.88
CA LEU A 50 -0.36 -4.58 5.67
C LEU A 50 0.26 -5.96 5.94
N GLY A 51 0.26 -6.45 7.19
CA GLY A 51 0.91 -7.70 7.55
C GLY A 51 2.43 -7.68 7.39
N LEU A 52 3.06 -6.51 7.53
CA LEU A 52 4.52 -6.33 7.42
C LEU A 52 5.23 -6.39 8.78
N THR A 53 4.51 -6.38 9.87
CA THR A 53 5.05 -6.50 11.23
C THR A 53 4.08 -7.25 12.13
N PRO A 54 4.56 -8.16 13.00
CA PRO A 54 3.72 -8.81 13.99
C PRO A 54 3.27 -7.79 15.05
N TYR A 55 2.13 -8.05 15.65
CA TYR A 55 1.46 -7.21 16.65
C TYR A 55 0.83 -8.08 17.74
N GLN A 56 0.34 -7.43 18.79
CA GLN A 56 -0.52 -7.99 19.82
C GLN A 56 -1.89 -7.31 19.77
N GLY A 57 -2.92 -7.97 20.25
CA GLY A 57 -4.30 -7.52 20.14
C GLY A 57 -5.02 -8.12 18.94
N GLU A 58 -6.17 -7.57 18.60
CA GLU A 58 -6.97 -8.01 17.47
C GLU A 58 -6.84 -7.04 16.31
N LEU A 59 -6.59 -7.57 15.12
CA LEU A 59 -6.59 -6.78 13.88
C LEU A 59 -7.23 -7.61 12.76
N ASN A 60 -8.24 -7.03 12.14
CA ASN A 60 -8.95 -7.61 11.02
C ASN A 60 -8.96 -6.62 9.86
N VAL A 61 -8.59 -7.08 8.68
CA VAL A 61 -8.62 -6.31 7.44
C VAL A 61 -9.36 -7.11 6.37
N PHE A 62 -10.50 -6.63 5.94
CA PHE A 62 -11.41 -7.34 5.02
C PHE A 62 -11.77 -8.77 5.49
N GLY A 63 -11.96 -8.97 6.79
CA GLY A 63 -12.31 -10.27 7.36
C GLY A 63 -11.13 -11.19 7.61
N ARG A 64 -9.88 -10.75 7.43
CA ARG A 64 -8.65 -11.55 7.54
C ARG A 64 -7.70 -10.98 8.59
N ASP A 65 -6.93 -11.84 9.20
CA ASP A 65 -5.76 -11.46 9.99
C ASP A 65 -4.60 -11.11 9.03
N PRO A 66 -4.12 -9.84 9.02
CA PRO A 66 -3.09 -9.43 8.07
C PRO A 66 -1.75 -10.15 8.26
N TRP A 67 -1.43 -10.60 9.46
CA TRP A 67 -0.16 -11.28 9.73
C TRP A 67 -0.13 -12.71 9.21
N THR A 68 -1.22 -13.45 9.40
CA THR A 68 -1.29 -14.87 9.04
C THR A 68 -1.83 -15.13 7.64
N GLU A 69 -2.65 -14.21 7.10
CA GLU A 69 -3.33 -14.36 5.81
C GLU A 69 -2.88 -13.30 4.78
N ARG A 70 -1.65 -12.81 4.91
CA ARG A 70 -1.12 -11.71 4.10
C ARG A 70 -1.22 -11.96 2.60
N ASP A 71 -0.93 -13.17 2.13
CA ASP A 71 -0.97 -13.49 0.70
C ASP A 71 -2.37 -13.34 0.09
N GLN A 72 -3.40 -13.67 0.87
CA GLN A 72 -4.79 -13.48 0.45
C GLN A 72 -5.19 -12.01 0.56
N LEU A 73 -4.75 -11.34 1.63
CA LEU A 73 -5.04 -9.93 1.87
C LEU A 73 -4.49 -9.04 0.74
N MET A 74 -3.27 -9.29 0.27
CA MET A 74 -2.62 -8.49 -0.78
C MET A 74 -3.30 -8.58 -2.15
N ARG A 75 -4.28 -9.46 -2.33
CA ARG A 75 -5.13 -9.48 -3.53
C ARG A 75 -6.20 -8.39 -3.50
N ASP A 76 -6.52 -7.85 -2.33
CA ASP A 76 -7.59 -6.89 -2.09
C ASP A 76 -7.08 -5.54 -1.55
N VAL A 77 -5.79 -5.46 -1.17
CA VAL A 77 -5.17 -4.28 -0.56
C VAL A 77 -3.97 -3.82 -1.38
N CYS A 78 -3.91 -2.53 -1.65
CA CYS A 78 -2.78 -1.88 -2.29
C CYS A 78 -2.12 -0.90 -1.33
N PHE A 79 -0.81 -0.72 -1.47
CA PHE A 79 -0.05 0.26 -0.73
C PHE A 79 0.81 1.10 -1.66
N ILE A 80 0.71 2.42 -1.52
CA ILE A 80 1.57 3.38 -2.22
C ILE A 80 2.50 3.99 -1.18
N ALA A 81 3.78 3.65 -1.25
CA ALA A 81 4.79 4.20 -0.37
C ALA A 81 5.10 5.66 -0.73
N ASP A 82 5.46 6.47 0.27
CA ASP A 82 5.91 7.86 0.05
C ASP A 82 7.22 7.93 -0.75
N VAL A 83 8.07 6.93 -0.61
CA VAL A 83 9.31 6.79 -1.37
C VAL A 83 9.07 5.85 -2.56
N ALA A 84 9.42 6.31 -3.75
CA ALA A 84 9.30 5.53 -4.99
C ALA A 84 10.05 4.19 -4.87
N VAL A 85 9.31 3.08 -4.93
CA VAL A 85 9.85 1.73 -4.76
C VAL A 85 10.27 1.10 -6.09
N LEU A 86 9.89 1.71 -7.23
CA LEU A 86 10.22 1.20 -8.56
C LEU A 86 11.71 1.38 -8.87
N PRO A 87 12.38 0.35 -9.39
CA PRO A 87 13.77 0.45 -9.80
C PRO A 87 13.95 1.55 -10.85
N ARG A 88 14.91 2.44 -10.64
CA ARG A 88 15.12 3.61 -11.51
C ARG A 88 15.52 3.25 -12.94
N TRP A 89 16.07 2.07 -13.15
CA TRP A 89 16.54 1.58 -14.46
C TRP A 89 15.44 0.91 -15.30
N ILE A 90 14.32 0.49 -14.68
CA ILE A 90 13.22 -0.18 -15.38
C ILE A 90 12.45 0.80 -16.28
N ARG A 91 11.93 0.31 -17.42
CA ARG A 91 11.00 1.06 -18.26
C ARG A 91 9.58 0.99 -17.70
N VAL A 92 8.76 1.98 -18.01
CA VAL A 92 7.33 2.00 -17.65
C VAL A 92 6.63 0.74 -18.16
N SER A 93 6.84 0.35 -19.42
CA SER A 93 6.29 -0.91 -19.98
C SER A 93 6.68 -2.15 -19.17
N GLN A 94 7.93 -2.23 -18.75
CA GLN A 94 8.43 -3.35 -17.94
C GLN A 94 7.82 -3.36 -16.53
N ALA A 95 7.53 -2.18 -15.95
CA ALA A 95 6.82 -2.11 -14.67
C ALA A 95 5.38 -2.65 -14.81
N LEU A 96 4.69 -2.34 -15.90
CA LEU A 96 3.38 -2.91 -16.22
C LEU A 96 3.44 -4.43 -16.41
N ASP A 97 4.45 -4.92 -17.15
CA ASP A 97 4.67 -6.36 -17.36
C ASP A 97 4.91 -7.09 -16.04
N TYR A 98 5.73 -6.51 -15.18
CA TYR A 98 6.04 -7.09 -13.86
C TYR A 98 4.79 -7.19 -12.98
N VAL A 99 4.00 -6.13 -12.86
CA VAL A 99 2.77 -6.14 -12.05
C VAL A 99 1.76 -7.12 -12.64
N GLY A 100 1.61 -7.17 -13.97
CA GLY A 100 0.76 -8.14 -14.66
C GLY A 100 1.17 -9.60 -14.42
N GLY A 101 2.47 -9.85 -14.23
CA GLY A 101 2.99 -11.18 -13.91
C GLY A 101 2.78 -11.62 -12.47
N VAL A 102 2.63 -10.70 -11.53
CA VAL A 102 2.52 -11.02 -10.09
C VAL A 102 1.11 -10.81 -9.52
N HIS A 103 0.29 -9.95 -10.11
CA HIS A 103 -1.04 -9.67 -9.61
C HIS A 103 -2.13 -10.20 -10.54
N PRO A 104 -2.93 -11.21 -10.12
CA PRO A 104 -3.85 -11.93 -11.01
C PRO A 104 -5.01 -11.11 -11.55
N ARG A 105 -5.31 -9.95 -10.92
CA ARG A 105 -6.40 -9.05 -11.33
C ARG A 105 -5.92 -7.77 -12.00
N PHE A 106 -4.62 -7.67 -12.32
CA PHE A 106 -4.09 -6.50 -12.98
C PHE A 106 -4.57 -6.40 -14.44
N ASP A 107 -5.16 -5.27 -14.78
CA ASP A 107 -5.61 -4.95 -16.13
C ASP A 107 -4.63 -3.96 -16.79
N ARG A 108 -3.75 -4.50 -17.64
CA ARG A 108 -2.76 -3.70 -18.37
C ARG A 108 -3.40 -2.62 -19.25
N ALA A 109 -4.48 -2.94 -19.94
CA ALA A 109 -5.15 -1.98 -20.83
C ALA A 109 -5.70 -0.79 -20.03
N LYS A 110 -6.22 -1.05 -18.84
CA LYS A 110 -6.69 -0.02 -17.92
C LYS A 110 -5.54 0.86 -17.42
N ALA A 111 -4.40 0.26 -17.04
CA ALA A 111 -3.19 1.00 -16.63
C ALA A 111 -2.69 1.91 -17.78
N GLU A 112 -2.59 1.38 -18.98
CA GLU A 112 -2.20 2.16 -20.17
C GLU A 112 -3.20 3.29 -20.47
N GLY A 113 -4.49 3.05 -20.27
CA GLY A 113 -5.54 4.08 -20.38
C GLY A 113 -5.38 5.23 -19.38
N PHE A 114 -4.99 4.94 -18.14
CA PHE A 114 -4.64 5.99 -17.17
C PHE A 114 -3.38 6.76 -17.58
N LEU A 115 -2.35 6.06 -18.04
CA LEU A 115 -1.09 6.68 -18.46
C LEU A 115 -1.24 7.52 -19.74
N ALA A 116 -2.16 7.16 -20.63
CA ALA A 116 -2.47 7.93 -21.83
C ALA A 116 -3.01 9.34 -21.54
N GLN A 117 -3.52 9.57 -20.34
CA GLN A 117 -3.96 10.89 -19.87
C GLN A 117 -2.81 11.72 -19.27
N THR A 118 -1.59 11.21 -19.29
CA THR A 118 -0.38 11.84 -18.77
C THR A 118 0.64 12.05 -19.87
N THR A 119 1.77 12.66 -19.53
CA THR A 119 2.93 12.78 -20.46
C THR A 119 3.91 11.60 -20.35
N ILE A 120 3.56 10.57 -19.59
CA ILE A 120 4.41 9.39 -19.35
C ILE A 120 4.40 8.51 -20.59
N ARG A 121 5.60 8.20 -21.13
CA ARG A 121 5.75 7.28 -22.26
C ARG A 121 6.11 5.89 -21.76
N LEU A 122 5.54 4.85 -22.33
CA LEU A 122 5.82 3.45 -21.97
C LEU A 122 7.31 3.08 -22.16
N ALA A 123 7.99 3.72 -23.09
CA ALA A 123 9.42 3.51 -23.36
C ALA A 123 10.35 4.23 -22.36
N SER A 124 9.86 5.22 -21.60
CA SER A 124 10.66 5.98 -20.66
C SER A 124 11.12 5.10 -19.49
N LYS A 125 12.32 5.36 -18.99
CA LYS A 125 12.82 4.75 -17.76
C LYS A 125 12.28 5.54 -16.55
N VAL A 126 12.07 4.85 -15.43
CA VAL A 126 11.59 5.48 -14.17
C VAL A 126 12.50 6.65 -13.75
N ARG A 127 13.81 6.57 -13.95
CA ARG A 127 14.76 7.66 -13.66
C ARG A 127 14.53 8.94 -14.46
N GLU A 128 13.84 8.85 -15.60
CA GLU A 128 13.54 9.97 -16.51
C GLU A 128 12.24 10.69 -16.12
N LEU A 129 11.49 10.11 -15.19
CA LEU A 129 10.23 10.65 -14.70
C LEU A 129 10.47 11.64 -13.55
N SER A 130 9.68 12.71 -13.52
CA SER A 130 9.62 13.60 -12.36
C SER A 130 8.97 12.87 -11.16
N LYS A 131 9.14 13.40 -9.94
CA LYS A 131 8.49 12.83 -8.74
C LYS A 131 6.98 12.70 -8.92
N GLY A 132 6.32 13.70 -9.48
CA GLY A 132 4.88 13.66 -9.75
C GLY A 132 4.50 12.59 -10.79
N MET A 133 5.30 12.42 -11.85
CA MET A 133 5.08 11.37 -12.85
C MET A 133 5.26 9.96 -12.24
N VAL A 134 6.23 9.78 -11.35
CA VAL A 134 6.39 8.49 -10.63
C VAL A 134 5.16 8.21 -9.77
N THR A 135 4.60 9.21 -9.10
CA THR A 135 3.35 9.06 -8.35
C THR A 135 2.18 8.69 -9.28
N GLN A 136 2.05 9.34 -10.44
CA GLN A 136 1.03 8.98 -11.45
C GLN A 136 1.19 7.55 -11.95
N LEU A 137 2.43 7.10 -12.18
CA LEU A 137 2.72 5.71 -12.56
C LEU A 137 2.29 4.73 -11.46
N HIS A 138 2.61 5.01 -10.19
CA HIS A 138 2.16 4.18 -9.07
C HIS A 138 0.64 4.11 -8.98
N LEU A 139 -0.05 5.24 -9.14
CA LEU A 139 -1.51 5.27 -9.16
C LEU A 139 -2.08 4.41 -10.29
N ALA A 140 -1.52 4.52 -11.50
CA ALA A 140 -1.95 3.70 -12.63
C ALA A 140 -1.77 2.19 -12.36
N LEU A 141 -0.64 1.79 -11.75
CA LEU A 141 -0.37 0.40 -11.39
C LEU A 141 -1.32 -0.13 -10.32
N VAL A 142 -1.70 0.70 -9.36
CA VAL A 142 -2.55 0.30 -8.22
C VAL A 142 -4.04 0.27 -8.60
N MET A 143 -4.48 1.18 -9.47
CA MET A 143 -5.89 1.32 -9.85
C MET A 143 -6.30 0.41 -11.01
N ALA A 144 -5.37 -0.23 -11.65
CA ALA A 144 -5.58 -1.20 -12.73
C ALA A 144 -5.62 -2.61 -12.22
#